data_3e181597a92a2b97510d20a81a8aef6f
#
_entry.id   3e181597a92a2b97510d20a81a8aef6f
#
_cell.length_a   1.000
_cell.length_b   1.000
_cell.length_c   1.000
_cell.angle_alpha   90.00
_cell.angle_beta   90.00
_cell.angle_gamma   90.00
#
_symmetry.space_group_name_H-M   'P 1'
#
loop_
_entity.id
_entity.type
_entity.pdbx_description
1 polymer ?
#
loop_
_entity_poly.entity_id
_entity_poly.type
_entity_poly.pdbx_seq_one_letter_code
_entity_poly.pdbx_strand_id
1 'polypeptide(L)'
;MNFDLLLAGGHVIDPANGIDGPRDVAIRNGQIAAVDNTIEPTSARRKIDVTGLYVTPGLVDIHVHLYATAGNEGAWGGDNSVLPDGFSFRAGTTTMVDTGSAGWRNLGDFRERVLDRFTTRKYAFVNIVGLGMTTMTTEQN
;
A
#
# COMPACT_ATOMS: atom_id res chain seq x y z
N MET A 1 -7.02 -9.24 -28.43
CA MET A 1 -6.77 -9.42 -26.99
C MET A 1 -7.48 -8.32 -26.25
N ASN A 2 -8.35 -8.66 -25.33
CA ASN A 2 -9.19 -7.67 -24.64
C ASN A 2 -8.58 -7.20 -23.30
N PHE A 3 -7.61 -7.98 -22.76
CA PHE A 3 -7.01 -7.73 -21.46
C PHE A 3 -5.48 -7.65 -21.56
N ASP A 4 -4.86 -6.92 -20.64
CA ASP A 4 -3.40 -6.81 -20.55
C ASP A 4 -2.82 -7.98 -19.77
N LEU A 5 -3.52 -8.40 -18.70
CA LEU A 5 -3.12 -9.46 -17.81
C LEU A 5 -4.31 -10.28 -17.35
N LEU A 6 -4.11 -11.59 -17.27
CA LEU A 6 -5.03 -12.55 -16.66
C LEU A 6 -4.33 -13.25 -15.49
N LEU A 7 -4.90 -13.19 -14.31
CA LEU A 7 -4.56 -14.05 -13.18
C LEU A 7 -5.54 -15.21 -13.20
N ALA A 8 -5.05 -16.43 -13.41
CA ALA A 8 -5.90 -17.59 -13.63
C ALA A 8 -5.79 -18.62 -12.49
N GLY A 9 -6.93 -19.14 -12.05
CA GLY A 9 -7.02 -20.25 -11.12
C GLY A 9 -6.78 -19.94 -9.65
N GLY A 10 -6.80 -18.67 -9.25
CA GLY A 10 -6.60 -18.27 -7.86
C GLY A 10 -7.86 -18.36 -7.00
N HIS A 11 -7.68 -18.43 -5.69
CA HIS A 11 -8.77 -18.25 -4.74
C HIS A 11 -8.93 -16.75 -4.45
N VAL A 12 -9.95 -16.14 -5.03
CA VAL A 12 -10.21 -14.70 -4.88
C VAL A 12 -10.99 -14.45 -3.58
N ILE A 13 -10.49 -13.52 -2.76
CA ILE A 13 -11.19 -13.02 -1.57
C ILE A 13 -11.42 -11.52 -1.78
N ASP A 14 -12.66 -11.14 -2.05
CA ASP A 14 -13.09 -9.74 -2.21
C ASP A 14 -14.37 -9.49 -1.43
N PRO A 15 -14.26 -9.10 -0.16
CA PRO A 15 -15.42 -8.89 0.72
C PRO A 15 -16.36 -7.79 0.23
N ALA A 16 -15.84 -6.79 -0.47
CA ALA A 16 -16.66 -5.68 -0.98
C ALA A 16 -17.66 -6.14 -2.05
N ASN A 17 -17.30 -7.18 -2.81
CA ASN A 17 -18.15 -7.77 -3.84
C ASN A 17 -18.72 -9.14 -3.45
N GLY A 18 -18.52 -9.58 -2.21
CA GLY A 18 -19.03 -10.86 -1.70
C GLY A 18 -18.39 -12.08 -2.38
N ILE A 19 -17.14 -11.96 -2.83
CA ILE A 19 -16.42 -13.05 -3.50
C ILE A 19 -15.50 -13.73 -2.50
N ASP A 20 -15.65 -15.05 -2.37
CA ASP A 20 -14.73 -15.93 -1.66
C ASP A 20 -14.75 -17.29 -2.35
N GLY A 21 -13.77 -17.52 -3.23
CA GLY A 21 -13.69 -18.76 -4.01
C GLY A 21 -12.85 -18.69 -5.28
N PRO A 22 -12.72 -19.82 -6.00
CA PRO A 22 -11.94 -19.86 -7.22
C PRO A 22 -12.49 -18.91 -8.29
N ARG A 23 -11.64 -18.04 -8.81
CA ARG A 23 -11.95 -17.09 -9.88
C ARG A 23 -10.70 -16.76 -10.69
N ASP A 24 -10.94 -16.37 -11.93
CA ASP A 24 -9.98 -15.68 -12.77
C ASP A 24 -10.18 -14.17 -12.65
N VAL A 25 -9.09 -13.41 -12.69
CA VAL A 25 -9.10 -11.95 -12.62
C VAL A 25 -8.42 -11.37 -13.86
N ALA A 26 -9.15 -10.62 -14.67
CA ALA A 26 -8.63 -9.95 -15.84
C ALA A 26 -8.42 -8.46 -15.59
N ILE A 27 -7.26 -7.96 -16.04
CA ILE A 27 -6.83 -6.57 -15.84
C ILE A 27 -6.67 -5.90 -17.22
N ARG A 28 -7.17 -4.68 -17.34
CA ARG A 28 -7.01 -3.83 -18.51
C ARG A 28 -6.77 -2.38 -18.08
N ASN A 29 -5.74 -1.75 -18.65
CA ASN A 29 -5.38 -0.37 -18.35
C ASN A 29 -5.19 -0.11 -16.84
N GLY A 30 -4.57 -1.07 -16.12
CA GLY A 30 -4.32 -0.96 -14.68
C GLY A 30 -5.55 -1.11 -13.78
N GLN A 31 -6.69 -1.52 -14.32
CA GLN A 31 -7.92 -1.72 -13.57
C GLN A 31 -8.43 -3.16 -13.71
N ILE A 32 -9.13 -3.65 -12.69
CA ILE A 32 -9.85 -4.91 -12.76
C ILE A 32 -10.98 -4.74 -13.78
N ALA A 33 -10.93 -5.51 -14.86
CA ALA A 33 -11.88 -5.45 -15.95
C ALA A 33 -12.93 -6.56 -15.89
N ALA A 34 -12.57 -7.72 -15.31
CA ALA A 34 -13.49 -8.83 -15.08
C ALA A 34 -12.99 -9.72 -13.94
N VAL A 35 -13.92 -10.29 -13.20
CA VAL A 35 -13.71 -11.38 -12.24
C VAL A 35 -14.76 -12.43 -12.54
N ASP A 36 -14.34 -13.63 -12.96
CA ASP A 36 -15.27 -14.66 -13.39
C ASP A 36 -14.76 -16.06 -12.99
N ASN A 37 -15.61 -17.08 -13.08
CA ASN A 37 -15.22 -18.47 -12.80
C ASN A 37 -14.10 -18.94 -13.72
N THR A 38 -14.15 -18.55 -14.99
CA THR A 38 -13.15 -18.87 -16.00
C THR A 38 -13.13 -17.78 -17.07
N ILE A 39 -11.95 -17.32 -17.42
CA ILE A 39 -11.73 -16.34 -18.49
C ILE A 39 -10.83 -16.98 -19.54
N GLU A 40 -11.24 -16.88 -20.83
CA GLU A 40 -10.50 -17.45 -21.93
C GLU A 40 -9.05 -16.92 -21.97
N PRO A 41 -8.01 -17.79 -21.84
CA PRO A 41 -6.62 -17.37 -21.76
C PRO A 41 -6.12 -16.56 -22.95
N THR A 42 -6.64 -16.84 -24.15
CA THR A 42 -6.27 -16.13 -25.39
C THR A 42 -6.80 -14.71 -25.44
N SER A 43 -7.70 -14.34 -24.52
CA SER A 43 -8.23 -12.98 -24.40
C SER A 43 -7.23 -11.98 -23.80
N ALA A 44 -6.15 -12.44 -23.11
CA ALA A 44 -5.16 -11.62 -22.45
C ALA A 44 -3.79 -11.65 -23.14
N ARG A 45 -3.07 -10.55 -23.06
CA ARG A 45 -1.69 -10.45 -23.59
C ARG A 45 -0.70 -11.27 -22.75
N ARG A 46 -0.94 -11.35 -21.45
CA ARG A 46 -0.12 -12.10 -20.48
C ARG A 46 -1.04 -12.87 -19.54
N LYS A 47 -0.69 -14.12 -19.29
CA LYS A 47 -1.33 -14.95 -18.27
C LYS A 47 -0.34 -15.25 -17.16
N ILE A 48 -0.81 -15.21 -15.92
CA ILE A 48 -0.11 -15.72 -14.75
C ILE A 48 -1.01 -16.79 -14.12
N ASP A 49 -0.46 -17.98 -13.96
CA ASP A 49 -1.10 -19.05 -13.20
C ASP A 49 -0.90 -18.77 -11.71
N VAL A 50 -2.01 -18.58 -11.01
CA VAL A 50 -2.05 -18.34 -9.57
C VAL A 50 -2.80 -19.44 -8.83
N THR A 51 -2.84 -20.64 -9.42
CA THR A 51 -3.44 -21.82 -8.80
C THR A 51 -2.82 -22.10 -7.44
N GLY A 52 -3.65 -22.28 -6.42
CA GLY A 52 -3.19 -22.51 -5.03
C GLY A 52 -2.78 -21.25 -4.29
N LEU A 53 -2.88 -20.06 -4.90
CA LEU A 53 -2.63 -18.78 -4.27
C LEU A 53 -3.94 -18.04 -3.97
N TYR A 54 -3.89 -17.18 -2.96
CA TYR A 54 -4.94 -16.21 -2.72
C TYR A 54 -4.73 -14.96 -3.57
N VAL A 55 -5.82 -14.44 -4.14
CA VAL A 55 -5.86 -13.15 -4.84
C VAL A 55 -6.80 -12.23 -4.07
N THR A 56 -6.25 -11.17 -3.53
CA THR A 56 -6.99 -10.23 -2.67
C THR A 56 -6.83 -8.81 -3.21
N PRO A 57 -7.72 -7.87 -2.84
CA PRO A 57 -7.39 -6.45 -2.91
C PRO A 57 -6.07 -6.17 -2.19
N GLY A 58 -5.33 -5.17 -2.64
CA GLY A 58 -4.09 -4.77 -1.98
C GLY A 58 -4.33 -4.43 -0.50
N LEU A 59 -3.43 -4.88 0.35
CA LEU A 59 -3.54 -4.68 1.79
C LEU A 59 -3.47 -3.18 2.14
N VAL A 60 -4.18 -2.79 3.19
CA VAL A 60 -4.17 -1.43 3.74
C VAL A 60 -3.54 -1.49 5.12
N ASP A 61 -2.39 -0.84 5.28
CA ASP A 61 -1.74 -0.66 6.56
C ASP A 61 -2.19 0.68 7.15
N ILE A 62 -2.99 0.60 8.21
CA ILE A 62 -3.56 1.78 8.87
C ILE A 62 -2.69 2.33 10.01
N HIS A 63 -1.53 1.73 10.26
CA HIS A 63 -0.63 2.15 11.32
C HIS A 63 0.83 1.93 10.93
N VAL A 64 1.41 2.92 10.27
CA VAL A 64 2.80 2.88 9.83
C VAL A 64 3.48 4.23 10.10
N HIS A 65 4.80 4.22 10.16
CA HIS A 65 5.63 5.43 10.23
C HIS A 65 6.46 5.54 8.95
N LEU A 66 6.28 6.64 8.20
CA LEU A 66 6.83 6.81 6.85
C LEU A 66 7.92 7.88 6.75
N TYR A 67 8.20 8.61 7.82
CA TYR A 67 9.11 9.75 7.81
C TYR A 67 10.56 9.35 8.10
N ALA A 68 11.06 8.34 7.40
CA ALA A 68 12.35 7.69 7.64
C ALA A 68 13.59 8.61 7.50
N THR A 69 13.44 9.76 6.83
CA THR A 69 14.55 10.70 6.58
C THR A 69 14.65 11.83 7.59
N ALA A 70 13.87 11.78 8.64
CA ALA A 70 13.81 12.82 9.67
C ALA A 70 13.92 12.22 11.07
N GLY A 71 14.15 13.09 12.04
CA GLY A 71 14.15 12.70 13.44
C GLY A 71 15.50 12.27 13.97
N ASN A 72 15.52 12.05 15.28
CA ASN A 72 16.68 11.58 16.02
C ASN A 72 16.81 10.06 15.93
N GLU A 73 18.01 9.55 16.26
CA GLU A 73 18.26 8.13 16.39
C GLU A 73 17.20 7.46 17.30
N GLY A 74 16.64 6.35 16.82
CA GLY A 74 15.61 5.60 17.53
C GLY A 74 14.21 6.19 17.51
N ALA A 75 13.98 7.37 16.90
CA ALA A 75 12.65 7.98 16.83
C ALA A 75 11.74 7.23 15.84
N TRP A 76 10.43 7.24 16.08
CA TRP A 76 9.45 6.66 15.17
C TRP A 76 9.33 7.41 13.84
N GLY A 77 9.54 8.73 13.84
CA GLY A 77 9.70 9.53 12.64
C GLY A 77 11.17 9.58 12.16
N GLY A 78 11.90 8.49 12.29
CA GLY A 78 13.31 8.37 11.97
C GLY A 78 13.68 6.92 11.66
N ASP A 79 14.62 6.35 12.43
CA ASP A 79 15.15 4.99 12.22
C ASP A 79 14.11 3.89 12.26
N ASN A 80 13.02 4.08 13.01
CA ASN A 80 11.92 3.10 13.11
C ASN A 80 10.84 3.29 12.03
N SER A 81 11.06 4.19 11.06
CA SER A 81 10.18 4.39 9.92
C SER A 81 10.58 3.55 8.71
N VAL A 82 9.65 3.40 7.77
CA VAL A 82 9.87 2.67 6.53
C VAL A 82 9.66 3.56 5.31
N LEU A 83 10.35 3.27 4.22
CA LEU A 83 10.11 3.91 2.92
C LEU A 83 8.96 3.20 2.21
N PRO A 84 7.91 3.93 1.78
CA PRO A 84 6.67 3.33 1.26
C PRO A 84 6.88 2.30 0.16
N ASP A 85 7.49 2.68 -0.97
CA ASP A 85 7.59 1.80 -2.14
C ASP A 85 8.46 0.57 -1.88
N GLY A 86 9.51 0.69 -1.07
CA GLY A 86 10.37 -0.42 -0.71
C GLY A 86 9.68 -1.50 0.13
N PHE A 87 8.66 -1.11 0.90
CA PHE A 87 7.90 -2.00 1.77
C PHE A 87 6.66 -2.57 1.08
N SER A 88 5.97 -1.73 0.30
CA SER A 88 4.75 -2.08 -0.43
C SER A 88 4.92 -3.35 -1.28
N PHE A 89 5.97 -3.40 -2.10
CA PHE A 89 6.23 -4.54 -2.98
C PHE A 89 6.53 -5.86 -2.26
N ARG A 90 7.00 -5.80 -1.02
CA ARG A 90 7.33 -6.99 -0.23
C ARG A 90 6.15 -7.53 0.57
N ALA A 91 5.29 -6.63 1.04
CA ALA A 91 4.20 -6.97 1.95
C ALA A 91 2.83 -7.06 1.26
N GLY A 92 2.73 -6.69 -0.03
CA GLY A 92 1.44 -6.58 -0.72
C GLY A 92 0.57 -5.43 -0.19
N THR A 93 1.14 -4.51 0.59
CA THR A 93 0.47 -3.34 1.12
C THR A 93 0.44 -2.25 0.05
N THR A 94 -0.73 -1.90 -0.43
CA THR A 94 -0.90 -0.92 -1.52
C THR A 94 -1.36 0.46 -1.03
N THR A 95 -1.75 0.55 0.23
CA THR A 95 -2.17 1.79 0.88
C THR A 95 -1.61 1.83 2.30
N MET A 96 -1.02 2.95 2.68
CA MET A 96 -0.40 3.15 3.98
C MET A 96 -0.94 4.42 4.64
N VAL A 97 -1.13 4.38 5.96
CA VAL A 97 -1.56 5.54 6.74
C VAL A 97 -0.51 5.82 7.81
N ASP A 98 0.23 6.90 7.64
CA ASP A 98 1.17 7.37 8.65
C ASP A 98 0.42 7.87 9.88
N THR A 99 0.79 7.37 11.06
CA THR A 99 0.11 7.66 12.32
C THR A 99 0.79 8.76 13.12
N GLY A 100 1.14 9.86 12.47
CA GLY A 100 1.61 11.06 13.14
C GLY A 100 3.13 11.16 13.29
N SER A 101 3.89 10.57 12.36
CA SER A 101 5.34 10.74 12.32
C SER A 101 5.72 12.21 12.19
N ALA A 102 4.96 13.00 11.43
CA ALA A 102 5.12 14.44 11.32
C ALA A 102 4.09 15.20 12.17
N GLY A 103 4.52 16.31 12.74
CA GLY A 103 3.65 17.29 13.35
C GLY A 103 3.44 18.50 12.43
N TRP A 104 2.70 19.51 12.92
CA TRP A 104 2.35 20.67 12.11
C TRP A 104 3.55 21.55 11.73
N ARG A 105 4.68 21.49 12.47
CA ARG A 105 5.89 22.25 12.15
C ARG A 105 6.69 21.66 10.99
N ASN A 106 6.69 20.35 10.82
CA ASN A 106 7.50 19.65 9.82
C ASN A 106 6.67 18.91 8.77
N LEU A 107 5.36 19.15 8.73
CA LEU A 107 4.46 18.55 7.73
C LEU A 107 4.87 18.88 6.29
N GLY A 108 5.34 20.11 6.04
CA GLY A 108 5.81 20.53 4.71
C GLY A 108 7.01 19.70 4.23
N ASP A 109 7.99 19.48 5.10
CA ASP A 109 9.15 18.64 4.82
C ASP A 109 8.75 17.16 4.62
N PHE A 110 7.85 16.64 5.48
CA PHE A 110 7.31 15.28 5.32
C PHE A 110 6.59 15.09 3.99
N ARG A 111 5.79 16.08 3.61
CA ARG A 111 5.09 16.07 2.33
C ARG A 111 6.08 16.02 1.17
N GLU A 112 7.05 16.94 1.14
CA GLU A 112 8.03 17.02 0.06
C GLU A 112 8.89 15.75 -0.05
N ARG A 113 9.34 15.19 1.08
CA ARG A 113 10.24 14.05 1.09
C ARG A 113 9.57 12.70 0.91
N VAL A 114 8.30 12.58 1.31
CA VAL A 114 7.61 11.30 1.36
C VAL A 114 6.30 11.32 0.59
N LEU A 115 5.36 12.20 0.96
CA LEU A 115 4.02 12.09 0.41
C LEU A 115 3.96 12.36 -1.09
N ASP A 116 4.76 13.30 -1.59
CA ASP A 116 4.78 13.68 -3.01
C ASP A 116 5.79 12.87 -3.85
N ARG A 117 6.66 12.03 -3.24
CA ARG A 117 7.73 11.31 -3.95
C ARG A 117 7.45 9.86 -4.25
N PHE A 118 6.82 9.14 -3.34
CA PHE A 118 6.61 7.70 -3.50
C PHE A 118 5.31 7.39 -4.23
N THR A 119 5.27 6.27 -4.95
CA THR A 119 4.13 5.85 -5.77
C THR A 119 3.02 5.20 -4.94
N THR A 120 3.38 4.47 -3.88
CA THR A 120 2.43 3.83 -2.97
C THR A 120 1.42 4.86 -2.45
N ARG A 121 0.14 4.53 -2.46
CA ARG A 121 -0.91 5.40 -1.92
C ARG A 121 -0.68 5.64 -0.43
N LYS A 122 -0.61 6.90 -0.03
CA LYS A 122 -0.31 7.31 1.34
C LYS A 122 -1.31 8.32 1.85
N TYR A 123 -1.63 8.17 3.11
CA TYR A 123 -2.34 9.15 3.92
C TYR A 123 -1.52 9.41 5.18
N ALA A 124 -1.76 10.52 5.86
CA ALA A 124 -1.08 10.85 7.10
C ALA A 124 -2.01 11.55 8.07
N PHE A 125 -1.96 11.14 9.32
CA PHE A 125 -2.43 11.96 10.41
C PHE A 125 -1.33 12.95 10.80
N VAL A 126 -1.71 14.20 11.01
CA VAL A 126 -0.79 15.23 11.51
C VAL A 126 -0.80 15.17 13.03
N ASN A 127 0.37 14.98 13.62
CA ASN A 127 0.50 14.96 15.07
C ASN A 127 0.22 16.35 15.65
N ILE A 128 -0.47 16.40 16.78
CA ILE A 128 -0.72 17.66 17.53
C ILE A 128 0.55 18.24 18.13
N VAL A 129 1.56 17.41 18.40
CA VAL A 129 2.90 17.83 18.78
C VAL A 129 3.62 18.39 17.55
N GLY A 130 4.24 19.57 17.68
CA GLY A 130 4.78 20.32 16.54
C GLY A 130 5.77 19.57 15.66
N LEU A 131 6.64 18.75 16.23
CA LEU A 131 7.62 17.93 15.50
C LEU A 131 7.16 16.48 15.29
N GLY A 132 5.97 16.12 15.74
CA GLY A 132 5.48 14.75 15.66
C GLY A 132 6.36 13.78 16.44
N MET A 133 6.60 12.62 15.84
CA MET A 133 7.41 11.54 16.42
C MET A 133 8.87 11.56 15.93
N THR A 134 9.37 12.71 15.48
CA THR A 134 10.75 12.85 14.99
C THR A 134 11.76 13.07 16.12
N THR A 135 11.29 13.19 17.36
CA THR A 135 12.14 13.30 18.54
C THR A 135 11.67 12.30 19.61
N MET A 136 12.62 11.85 20.42
CA MET A 136 12.36 11.04 21.63
C MET A 136 12.25 11.92 22.88
N THR A 137 11.97 13.21 22.70
CA THR A 137 12.00 14.18 23.80
C THR A 137 10.68 14.25 24.57
N THR A 138 10.75 14.80 25.77
CA THR A 138 9.65 15.06 26.71
C THR A 138 8.50 15.91 26.17
N GLU A 139 8.61 16.45 24.95
CA GLU A 139 7.49 17.10 24.25
C GLU A 139 6.35 16.13 23.85
N GLN A 140 6.58 14.83 23.99
CA GLN A 140 5.58 13.80 23.71
C GLN A 140 4.83 13.30 24.96
N ASN A 141 5.14 13.83 26.15
CA ASN A 141 4.47 13.50 27.41
C ASN A 141 3.56 14.63 27.87
#